data_a1908ea1b8a7e87c31e8057860f2d090
#
_entry.id   a1908ea1b8a7e87c31e8057860f2d090
#
_cell.length_a   1.000
_cell.length_b   1.000
_cell.length_c   1.000
_cell.angle_alpha   90.00
_cell.angle_beta   90.00
_cell.angle_gamma   90.00
#
_symmetry.space_group_name_H-M   'P 1'
#
loop_
_entity.id
_entity.type
_entity.pdbx_description
1 polymer ?
#
loop_
_entity_poly.entity_id
_entity_poly.type
_entity_poly.pdbx_seq_one_letter_code
_entity_poly.pdbx_strand_id
1 'polypeptide(L)'
;MIRSSRYQTARATCAAPAAPAGGARVTGGRGCGYLAAIPFALFAQAALAADAIAVPSGQLVTLAEVLLDEAPGQPDQTWARFRFLAPQIARGTGTVSYDTAAPDMDHLCGTLALPYLAEHGMTAARVVISLSDREVPFGAQDPEATQFFEAYRPDGTACMWEAF
;
A
#
# COMPACT_ATOMS: atom_id res chain seq x y z
N MET A 1 8.30 35.63 17.34
CA MET A 1 8.53 34.72 18.48
C MET A 1 8.37 33.29 17.97
N ILE A 2 9.48 32.62 17.76
CA ILE A 2 9.54 31.28 17.13
C ILE A 2 9.46 30.25 18.25
N ARG A 3 8.40 29.44 18.29
CA ARG A 3 8.29 28.30 19.22
C ARG A 3 8.83 27.04 18.56
N SER A 4 10.01 26.65 19.01
CA SER A 4 10.68 25.40 18.65
C SER A 4 9.97 24.24 19.34
N SER A 5 9.33 23.34 18.57
CA SER A 5 8.75 22.09 19.08
C SER A 5 9.85 21.03 19.07
N ARG A 6 10.22 20.54 20.24
CA ARG A 6 11.21 19.48 20.43
C ARG A 6 10.53 18.13 20.24
N TYR A 7 10.91 17.40 19.22
CA TYR A 7 10.59 15.98 19.09
C TYR A 7 11.44 15.18 20.08
N GLN A 8 10.78 14.57 21.07
CA GLN A 8 11.40 13.59 21.97
C GLN A 8 11.34 12.20 21.31
N THR A 9 12.51 11.71 20.95
CA THR A 9 12.70 10.35 20.45
C THR A 9 12.67 9.38 21.66
N ALA A 10 11.60 8.64 21.82
CA ALA A 10 11.54 7.54 22.78
C ALA A 10 12.31 6.33 22.22
N ARG A 11 13.47 6.04 22.79
CA ARG A 11 14.21 4.79 22.55
C ARG A 11 13.57 3.68 23.36
N ALA A 12 12.94 2.72 22.71
CA ALA A 12 12.53 1.47 23.30
C ALA A 12 13.76 0.56 23.45
N THR A 13 14.16 0.31 24.70
CA THR A 13 15.23 -0.64 25.03
C THR A 13 14.59 -2.03 25.12
N CYS A 14 14.86 -2.90 24.14
CA CYS A 14 14.53 -4.31 24.24
C CYS A 14 15.47 -5.00 25.23
N ALA A 15 14.96 -5.40 26.38
CA ALA A 15 15.66 -6.26 27.33
C ALA A 15 15.60 -7.71 26.82
N ALA A 16 16.75 -8.35 26.68
CA ALA A 16 16.87 -9.76 26.35
C ALA A 16 16.52 -10.61 27.59
N PRO A 17 15.80 -11.73 27.44
CA PRO A 17 15.57 -12.64 28.55
C PRO A 17 16.85 -13.45 28.86
N ALA A 18 17.18 -13.53 30.15
CA ALA A 18 18.29 -14.30 30.69
C ALA A 18 18.01 -15.82 30.55
N ALA A 19 19.01 -16.56 30.09
CA ALA A 19 18.98 -18.02 30.03
C ALA A 19 19.13 -18.63 31.45
N PRO A 20 18.40 -19.70 31.82
CA PRO A 20 18.64 -20.41 33.05
C PRO A 20 19.81 -21.38 32.89
N ALA A 21 20.81 -21.23 33.77
CA ALA A 21 21.86 -22.22 33.97
C ALA A 21 21.28 -23.39 34.82
N GLY A 22 21.16 -24.55 34.21
CA GLY A 22 20.76 -25.78 34.88
C GLY A 22 21.56 -26.96 34.32
N GLY A 23 22.65 -27.32 34.99
CA GLY A 23 23.39 -28.54 34.69
C GLY A 23 22.63 -29.78 35.15
N ALA A 24 22.38 -30.73 34.26
CA ALA A 24 22.00 -32.06 34.58
C ALA A 24 22.95 -33.03 33.87
N ARG A 25 23.75 -33.75 34.69
CA ARG A 25 24.52 -34.91 34.29
C ARG A 25 23.55 -36.05 33.97
N VAL A 26 23.59 -36.64 32.80
CA VAL A 26 22.92 -37.89 32.50
C VAL A 26 23.98 -38.90 32.13
N THR A 27 24.08 -39.92 32.98
CA THR A 27 24.81 -41.17 32.88
C THR A 27 24.29 -41.99 31.70
N GLY A 28 25.23 -42.72 31.05
CA GLY A 28 25.02 -43.51 29.86
C GLY A 28 23.94 -44.60 29.97
N GLY A 29 23.21 -44.73 28.89
CA GLY A 29 22.33 -45.84 28.57
C GLY A 29 22.42 -46.15 27.10
N ARG A 30 22.97 -47.33 26.76
CA ARG A 30 22.90 -47.91 25.43
C ARG A 30 21.44 -48.26 25.15
N GLY A 31 20.80 -47.62 24.18
CA GLY A 31 19.43 -47.90 23.78
C GLY A 31 19.21 -47.55 22.32
N CYS A 32 18.90 -48.59 21.59
CA CYS A 32 18.45 -48.80 20.23
C CYS A 32 17.80 -47.59 19.54
N GLY A 33 18.22 -47.33 18.31
CA GLY A 33 17.72 -46.23 17.48
C GLY A 33 16.24 -46.29 17.14
N TYR A 34 15.59 -45.20 17.40
CA TYR A 34 14.37 -44.81 16.69
C TYR A 34 14.66 -43.48 15.96
N LEU A 35 14.80 -43.58 14.65
CA LEU A 35 14.78 -42.42 13.78
C LEU A 35 13.37 -41.83 13.86
N ALA A 36 13.17 -40.86 14.75
CA ALA A 36 11.97 -40.06 14.75
C ALA A 36 12.03 -39.12 13.54
N ALA A 37 11.33 -39.49 12.50
CA ALA A 37 11.05 -38.60 11.37
C ALA A 37 10.17 -37.44 11.88
N ILE A 38 10.76 -36.27 12.04
CA ILE A 38 10.04 -35.04 12.33
C ILE A 38 9.29 -34.67 11.06
N PRO A 39 7.95 -34.64 11.02
CA PRO A 39 7.23 -34.12 9.89
C PRO A 39 7.51 -32.61 9.80
N PHE A 40 8.20 -32.22 8.74
CA PHE A 40 8.36 -30.81 8.36
C PHE A 40 6.97 -30.32 7.93
N ALA A 41 6.22 -29.72 8.86
CA ALA A 41 4.96 -29.07 8.54
C ALA A 41 5.29 -27.85 7.66
N LEU A 42 5.00 -27.96 6.36
CA LEU A 42 4.96 -26.82 5.46
C LEU A 42 3.85 -25.87 5.94
N PHE A 43 4.23 -24.84 6.66
CA PHE A 43 3.33 -23.68 6.85
C PHE A 43 3.21 -22.99 5.49
N ALA A 44 2.13 -23.29 4.77
CA ALA A 44 1.70 -22.48 3.65
C ALA A 44 1.33 -21.11 4.22
N GLN A 45 2.19 -20.11 4.02
CA GLN A 45 1.87 -18.72 4.26
C GLN A 45 0.85 -18.34 3.18
N ALA A 46 -0.43 -18.24 3.57
CA ALA A 46 -1.43 -17.56 2.77
C ALA A 46 -1.00 -16.09 2.70
N ALA A 47 -0.40 -15.68 1.58
CA ALA A 47 -0.28 -14.28 1.24
C ALA A 47 -1.71 -13.75 1.19
N LEU A 48 -2.02 -12.75 2.04
CA LEU A 48 -3.25 -11.96 1.91
C LEU A 48 -3.14 -11.28 0.54
N ALA A 49 -3.77 -11.87 -0.47
CA ALA A 49 -3.94 -11.21 -1.74
C ALA A 49 -4.81 -9.98 -1.45
N ALA A 50 -4.27 -8.78 -1.64
CA ALA A 50 -5.09 -7.57 -1.65
C ALA A 50 -6.19 -7.79 -2.69
N ASP A 51 -7.45 -7.51 -2.33
CA ASP A 51 -8.59 -7.77 -3.21
C ASP A 51 -8.42 -6.99 -4.52
N ALA A 52 -8.40 -7.71 -5.63
CA ALA A 52 -8.29 -7.11 -6.95
C ALA A 52 -9.58 -6.34 -7.27
N ILE A 53 -9.43 -5.11 -7.70
CA ILE A 53 -10.52 -4.22 -8.09
C ILE A 53 -10.76 -4.41 -9.59
N ALA A 54 -12.01 -4.69 -9.97
CA ALA A 54 -12.39 -4.80 -11.38
C ALA A 54 -12.40 -3.41 -12.02
N VAL A 55 -11.72 -3.29 -13.18
CA VAL A 55 -11.64 -2.05 -13.97
C VAL A 55 -11.95 -2.34 -15.45
N PRO A 56 -12.34 -1.33 -16.23
CA PRO A 56 -12.76 -1.49 -17.64
C PRO A 56 -11.74 -2.21 -18.54
N SER A 57 -10.46 -1.98 -18.37
CA SER A 57 -9.41 -2.66 -19.15
C SER A 57 -9.26 -4.14 -18.82
N GLY A 58 -9.81 -4.60 -17.69
CA GLY A 58 -9.63 -5.95 -17.16
C GLY A 58 -8.26 -6.21 -16.55
N GLN A 59 -7.40 -5.17 -16.40
CA GLN A 59 -6.12 -5.33 -15.70
C GLN A 59 -6.31 -5.58 -14.20
N LEU A 60 -5.30 -6.18 -13.56
CA LEU A 60 -5.29 -6.36 -12.11
C LEU A 60 -4.91 -5.04 -11.43
N VAL A 61 -5.83 -4.50 -10.63
CA VAL A 61 -5.60 -3.28 -9.86
C VAL A 61 -5.91 -3.56 -8.40
N THR A 62 -5.02 -3.12 -7.50
CA THR A 62 -5.22 -3.22 -6.05
C THR A 62 -4.98 -1.87 -5.39
N LEU A 63 -5.77 -1.52 -4.37
CA LEU A 63 -5.54 -0.30 -3.60
C LEU A 63 -4.32 -0.49 -2.70
N ALA A 64 -3.31 0.38 -2.86
CA ALA A 64 -2.11 0.37 -2.03
C ALA A 64 -2.25 1.28 -0.82
N GLU A 65 -2.67 2.53 -1.03
CA GLU A 65 -2.85 3.50 0.05
C GLU A 65 -3.77 4.65 -0.34
N VAL A 66 -4.33 5.30 0.68
CA VAL A 66 -5.08 6.56 0.54
C VAL A 66 -4.38 7.63 1.38
N LEU A 67 -4.04 8.75 0.77
CA LEU A 67 -3.38 9.88 1.41
C LEU A 67 -4.26 11.12 1.32
N LEU A 68 -4.27 11.89 2.40
CA LEU A 68 -4.91 13.21 2.46
C LEU A 68 -3.82 14.26 2.67
N ASP A 69 -3.66 15.13 1.70
CA ASP A 69 -2.65 16.19 1.72
C ASP A 69 -3.31 17.56 1.65
N GLU A 70 -2.61 18.57 2.14
CA GLU A 70 -2.96 19.96 1.83
C GLU A 70 -2.65 20.25 0.36
N ALA A 71 -3.56 20.97 -0.31
CA ALA A 71 -3.34 21.38 -1.69
C ALA A 71 -2.13 22.32 -1.79
N PRO A 72 -1.23 22.15 -2.78
CA PRO A 72 -0.08 23.01 -2.97
C PRO A 72 -0.48 24.49 -3.08
N GLY A 73 0.00 25.32 -2.13
CA GLY A 73 -0.31 26.74 -2.06
C GLY A 73 -1.73 27.09 -1.60
N GLN A 74 -2.54 26.13 -1.17
CA GLN A 74 -3.91 26.31 -0.68
C GLN A 74 -4.15 25.43 0.55
N PRO A 75 -3.66 25.84 1.74
CA PRO A 75 -3.67 25.00 2.94
C PRO A 75 -5.09 24.71 3.49
N ASP A 76 -6.10 25.43 3.05
CA ASP A 76 -7.51 25.24 3.38
C ASP A 76 -8.20 24.21 2.47
N GLN A 77 -7.50 23.70 1.46
CA GLN A 77 -8.03 22.67 0.55
C GLN A 77 -7.31 21.35 0.76
N THR A 78 -8.08 20.29 0.84
CA THR A 78 -7.55 18.92 0.96
C THR A 78 -7.56 18.24 -0.41
N TRP A 79 -6.46 17.56 -0.73
CA TRP A 79 -6.37 16.63 -1.85
C TRP A 79 -6.40 15.21 -1.32
N ALA A 80 -7.23 14.37 -1.93
CA ALA A 80 -7.27 12.94 -1.65
C ALA A 80 -6.56 12.18 -2.76
N ARG A 81 -5.49 11.43 -2.41
CA ARG A 81 -4.72 10.62 -3.35
C ARG A 81 -5.01 9.16 -3.10
N PHE A 82 -5.57 8.50 -4.11
CA PHE A 82 -5.78 7.06 -4.11
C PHE A 82 -4.70 6.44 -4.99
N ARG A 83 -3.84 5.63 -4.37
CA ARG A 83 -2.70 5.01 -5.03
C ARG A 83 -2.94 3.53 -5.19
N PHE A 84 -2.83 3.05 -6.42
CA PHE A 84 -3.10 1.67 -6.79
C PHE A 84 -1.87 1.02 -7.39
N LEU A 85 -1.74 -0.28 -7.21
CA LEU A 85 -0.82 -1.13 -7.94
C LEU A 85 -1.51 -1.69 -9.17
N ALA A 86 -0.88 -1.55 -10.32
CA ALA A 86 -1.33 -1.99 -11.63
C ALA A 86 -0.14 -2.54 -12.45
N PRO A 87 0.37 -3.76 -12.14
CA PRO A 87 1.61 -4.27 -12.73
C PRO A 87 1.61 -4.33 -14.27
N GLN A 88 0.42 -4.34 -14.88
CA GLN A 88 0.28 -4.43 -16.35
C GLN A 88 0.59 -3.13 -17.10
N ILE A 89 0.82 -2.01 -16.38
CA ILE A 89 1.29 -0.76 -16.99
C ILE A 89 2.81 -0.68 -17.11
N ALA A 90 3.56 -1.68 -16.64
CA ALA A 90 5.01 -1.69 -16.57
C ALA A 90 5.66 -1.41 -17.94
N ARG A 91 6.65 -0.51 -17.98
CA ARG A 91 7.38 -0.17 -19.20
C ARG A 91 8.08 -1.40 -19.79
N GLY A 92 7.85 -1.65 -21.07
CA GLY A 92 8.51 -2.73 -21.82
C GLY A 92 7.93 -4.14 -21.61
N THR A 93 7.27 -4.41 -20.51
CA THR A 93 6.66 -5.72 -20.22
C THR A 93 5.15 -5.66 -20.02
N GLY A 94 4.61 -4.48 -19.76
CA GLY A 94 3.19 -4.26 -19.58
C GLY A 94 2.40 -4.33 -20.89
N THR A 95 1.13 -4.62 -20.77
CA THR A 95 0.18 -4.74 -21.88
C THR A 95 -0.85 -3.62 -21.92
N VAL A 96 -0.84 -2.73 -20.92
CA VAL A 96 -1.81 -1.64 -20.75
C VAL A 96 -1.10 -0.31 -20.93
N SER A 97 -1.48 0.42 -21.96
CA SER A 97 -1.02 1.78 -22.24
C SER A 97 -1.76 2.80 -21.36
N TYR A 98 -1.27 4.05 -21.36
CA TYR A 98 -1.97 5.14 -20.69
C TYR A 98 -3.40 5.34 -21.22
N ASP A 99 -3.59 5.35 -22.55
CA ASP A 99 -4.92 5.52 -23.14
C ASP A 99 -5.90 4.43 -22.76
N THR A 100 -5.39 3.22 -22.50
CA THR A 100 -6.20 2.09 -22.02
C THR A 100 -6.49 2.20 -20.52
N ALA A 101 -5.56 2.76 -19.75
CA ALA A 101 -5.66 2.91 -18.31
C ALA A 101 -6.46 4.16 -17.88
N ALA A 102 -6.57 5.19 -18.73
CA ALA A 102 -7.31 6.41 -18.38
C ALA A 102 -8.78 6.13 -18.03
N PRO A 103 -9.56 5.32 -18.80
CA PRO A 103 -10.90 4.91 -18.40
C PRO A 103 -10.96 4.14 -17.07
N ASP A 104 -9.89 3.41 -16.71
CA ASP A 104 -9.83 2.73 -15.41
C ASP A 104 -9.72 3.74 -14.27
N MET A 105 -8.95 4.81 -14.45
CA MET A 105 -8.80 5.86 -13.44
C MET A 105 -10.12 6.64 -13.26
N ASP A 106 -10.85 6.93 -14.35
CA ASP A 106 -12.20 7.51 -14.29
C ASP A 106 -13.14 6.60 -13.48
N HIS A 107 -13.11 5.30 -13.78
CA HIS A 107 -13.92 4.30 -13.09
C HIS A 107 -13.59 4.23 -11.60
N LEU A 108 -12.30 4.15 -11.24
CA LEU A 108 -11.84 4.09 -9.85
C LEU A 108 -12.22 5.35 -9.06
N CYS A 109 -12.18 6.52 -9.70
CA CYS A 109 -12.63 7.75 -9.07
C CYS A 109 -14.12 7.66 -8.68
N GLY A 110 -15.00 7.31 -9.61
CA GLY A 110 -16.45 7.30 -9.37
C GLY A 110 -16.92 6.13 -8.49
N THR A 111 -16.34 4.93 -8.67
CA THR A 111 -16.83 3.71 -8.01
C THR A 111 -16.14 3.38 -6.70
N LEU A 112 -14.94 3.93 -6.46
CA LEU A 112 -14.20 3.68 -5.23
C LEU A 112 -13.88 4.96 -4.47
N ALA A 113 -13.24 5.95 -5.09
CA ALA A 113 -12.71 7.10 -4.36
C ALA A 113 -13.82 7.97 -3.76
N LEU A 114 -14.86 8.36 -4.55
CA LEU A 114 -15.97 9.16 -4.03
C LEU A 114 -16.78 8.43 -2.96
N PRO A 115 -17.17 7.14 -3.13
CA PRO A 115 -17.83 6.37 -2.07
C PRO A 115 -16.97 6.26 -0.81
N TYR A 116 -15.68 5.99 -0.94
CA TYR A 116 -14.75 5.92 0.20
C TYR A 116 -14.73 7.22 1.00
N LEU A 117 -14.61 8.38 0.33
CA LEU A 117 -14.64 9.69 0.99
C LEU A 117 -15.97 9.92 1.71
N ALA A 118 -17.09 9.58 1.08
CA ALA A 118 -18.42 9.74 1.67
C ALA A 118 -18.62 8.85 2.90
N GLU A 119 -18.21 7.58 2.84
CA GLU A 119 -18.32 6.62 3.94
C GLU A 119 -17.52 7.06 5.17
N HIS A 120 -16.35 7.69 4.95
CA HIS A 120 -15.50 8.17 6.03
C HIS A 120 -15.78 9.62 6.44
N GLY A 121 -16.81 10.26 5.88
CA GLY A 121 -17.17 11.65 6.17
C GLY A 121 -16.07 12.66 5.78
N MET A 122 -15.25 12.32 4.78
CA MET A 122 -14.15 13.15 4.30
C MET A 122 -14.58 13.96 3.08
N THR A 123 -14.04 15.17 2.96
CA THR A 123 -14.21 16.02 1.79
C THR A 123 -12.85 16.33 1.17
N ALA A 124 -12.79 16.35 -0.14
CA ALA A 124 -11.59 16.72 -0.87
C ALA A 124 -11.94 17.75 -1.96
N ALA A 125 -11.11 18.77 -2.12
CA ALA A 125 -11.21 19.70 -3.23
C ALA A 125 -10.76 19.06 -4.55
N ARG A 126 -9.87 18.07 -4.46
CA ARG A 126 -9.37 17.29 -5.59
C ARG A 126 -9.13 15.84 -5.20
N VAL A 127 -9.49 14.93 -6.09
CA VAL A 127 -9.14 13.51 -6.02
C VAL A 127 -8.08 13.23 -7.06
N VAL A 128 -6.98 12.58 -6.66
CA VAL A 128 -5.94 12.12 -7.58
C VAL A 128 -5.97 10.59 -7.56
N ILE A 129 -6.16 9.99 -8.73
CA ILE A 129 -6.02 8.55 -8.94
C ILE A 129 -4.63 8.31 -9.54
N SER A 130 -3.86 7.42 -8.92
CA SER A 130 -2.52 7.07 -9.36
C SER A 130 -2.40 5.57 -9.51
N LEU A 131 -1.98 5.11 -10.69
CA LEU A 131 -1.62 3.72 -10.98
C LEU A 131 -0.09 3.62 -11.00
N SER A 132 0.49 2.60 -10.35
CA SER A 132 1.92 2.31 -10.39
C SER A 132 2.14 0.84 -10.70
N ASP A 133 3.14 0.50 -11.50
CA ASP A 133 3.48 -0.89 -11.81
C ASP A 133 4.08 -1.63 -10.62
N ARG A 134 4.58 -0.90 -9.63
CA ARG A 134 5.21 -1.41 -8.39
C ARG A 134 5.00 -0.45 -7.23
N GLU A 135 5.28 -0.94 -6.02
CA GLU A 135 5.27 -0.09 -4.85
C GLU A 135 6.42 0.93 -4.91
N VAL A 136 6.07 2.20 -4.79
CA VAL A 136 7.02 3.32 -4.65
C VAL A 136 6.57 4.13 -3.44
N PRO A 137 7.39 4.34 -2.41
CA PRO A 137 7.01 5.17 -1.27
C PRO A 137 6.59 6.57 -1.71
N PHE A 138 5.57 7.14 -1.06
CA PHE A 138 5.11 8.49 -1.40
C PHE A 138 6.25 9.51 -1.25
N GLY A 139 6.42 10.36 -2.27
CA GLY A 139 7.50 11.35 -2.33
C GLY A 139 8.87 10.81 -2.75
N ALA A 140 9.03 9.48 -2.89
CA ALA A 140 10.22 8.89 -3.46
C ALA A 140 10.17 8.91 -4.99
N GLN A 141 11.36 8.86 -5.62
CA GLN A 141 11.51 8.72 -7.06
C GLN A 141 12.08 7.35 -7.40
N ASP A 142 11.44 6.63 -8.30
CA ASP A 142 11.94 5.41 -8.91
C ASP A 142 11.91 5.57 -10.44
N PRO A 143 13.06 5.76 -11.10
CA PRO A 143 13.12 5.95 -12.56
C PRO A 143 12.64 4.74 -13.36
N GLU A 144 12.67 3.55 -12.75
CA GLU A 144 12.23 2.32 -13.37
C GLU A 144 10.73 2.07 -13.24
N ALA A 145 10.07 2.76 -12.29
CA ALA A 145 8.63 2.65 -12.12
C ALA A 145 7.88 3.36 -13.24
N THR A 146 6.80 2.73 -13.69
CA THR A 146 5.80 3.37 -14.55
C THR A 146 4.66 3.84 -13.67
N GLN A 147 4.32 5.11 -13.77
CA GLN A 147 3.20 5.70 -13.04
C GLN A 147 2.31 6.49 -14.00
N PHE A 148 1.00 6.25 -13.90
CA PHE A 148 -0.04 7.05 -14.54
C PHE A 148 -0.87 7.71 -13.45
N PHE A 149 -1.32 8.93 -13.68
CA PHE A 149 -2.19 9.63 -12.74
C PHE A 149 -3.10 10.61 -13.45
N GLU A 150 -4.31 10.75 -12.88
CA GLU A 150 -5.32 11.69 -13.29
C GLU A 150 -5.86 12.45 -12.08
N ALA A 151 -6.30 13.67 -12.31
CA ALA A 151 -6.89 14.51 -11.30
C ALA A 151 -8.37 14.79 -11.61
N TYR A 152 -9.16 14.83 -10.56
CA TYR A 152 -10.59 15.04 -10.64
C TYR A 152 -11.06 16.04 -9.59
N ARG A 153 -12.00 16.87 -9.96
CA ARG A 153 -12.78 17.66 -9.03
C ARG A 153 -14.07 16.88 -8.71
N PRO A 154 -14.32 16.57 -7.43
CA PRO A 154 -15.60 16.00 -7.02
C PRO A 154 -16.76 16.96 -7.30
N ASP A 155 -17.84 16.44 -7.90
CA ASP A 155 -19.09 17.18 -8.12
C ASP A 155 -20.28 16.28 -7.77
N GLY A 156 -20.69 16.31 -6.51
CA GLY A 156 -21.67 15.35 -5.98
C GLY A 156 -21.15 13.92 -6.05
N THR A 157 -21.74 13.10 -6.90
CA THR A 157 -21.35 11.69 -7.12
C THR A 157 -20.51 11.50 -8.38
N ALA A 158 -20.13 12.57 -9.07
CA ALA A 158 -19.37 12.54 -10.30
C ALA A 158 -17.92 13.01 -10.09
N CYS A 159 -17.00 12.43 -10.86
CA CYS A 159 -15.62 12.87 -10.98
C CYS A 159 -15.48 13.72 -12.24
N MET A 160 -15.22 15.01 -12.08
CA MET A 160 -14.96 15.91 -13.20
C MET A 160 -13.46 15.96 -13.45
N TRP A 161 -13.03 15.44 -14.60
CA TRP A 161 -11.63 15.45 -14.98
C TRP A 161 -11.06 16.87 -15.05
N GLU A 162 -9.87 17.07 -14.51
CA GLU A 162 -9.15 18.34 -14.55
C GLU A 162 -7.70 18.10 -14.99
N ALA A 163 -7.23 18.93 -15.92
CA ALA A 163 -5.80 18.96 -16.26
C ALA A 163 -4.96 19.43 -15.07
N PHE A 164 -3.72 18.94 -14.96
CA PHE A 164 -2.73 19.42 -14.00
C PHE A 164 -2.18 20.78 -14.37
#